data_7d3f5baf8ca992332b03724ff71deb27
#
_entry.id   7d3f5baf8ca992332b03724ff71deb27
#
_cell.length_a   1.000
_cell.length_b   1.000
_cell.length_c   1.000
_cell.angle_alpha   90.00
_cell.angle_beta   90.00
_cell.angle_gamma   90.00
#
_symmetry.space_group_name_H-M   'P 1'
#
loop_
_entity.id
_entity.type
_entity.pdbx_description
1 polymer ?
#
loop_
_entity_poly.entity_id
_entity_poly.type
_entity_poly.pdbx_seq_one_letter_code
_entity_poly.pdbx_strand_id
1 'polypeptide(L)'
;MTTQFKIHFLLLILVLFSCVEHRIFIQLHPDGQTYFKFESRGDSTDIFDQDFVHPHNFPDWVNNSKLLDDDEKNNWLFVTEGIHRDSAILFFPDDEISLGYSFSRSATKTWFSTEYTFLLDIKGRKIKEDYPKLYEAILSENPDSLYWLPQALTVLMEKGLNDLSQDSLSNNQSILNQRLVNHSRNSFARISTLDDLKKIQENRIDFLKELLKPFNIDSEFPRKLALAMETHEKLLKSTIDLNDDSFILKVLMPGQTVVTNATETNVDTLIWKFGLDSLLTQHYFLNAKSVIYTTERFQKTLISVGILFLFLMGILIKRRL
;
A
#
# COMPACT_ATOMS: atom_id res chain seq x y z
N MET A 1 19.65 35.86 2.98
CA MET A 1 18.98 34.75 3.68
C MET A 1 18.85 33.63 2.66
N THR A 2 19.84 32.75 2.63
CA THR A 2 19.89 31.61 1.71
C THR A 2 19.19 30.43 2.42
N THR A 3 17.97 30.15 2.02
CA THR A 3 17.24 28.95 2.40
C THR A 3 17.98 27.75 1.78
N GLN A 4 18.72 27.03 2.61
CA GLN A 4 19.27 25.72 2.25
C GLN A 4 18.09 24.76 2.07
N PHE A 5 17.69 24.54 0.84
CA PHE A 5 16.90 23.38 0.46
C PHE A 5 17.80 22.16 0.62
N LYS A 6 17.73 21.51 1.78
CA LYS A 6 18.31 20.18 2.00
C LYS A 6 17.46 19.19 1.23
N ILE A 7 17.85 18.92 -0.01
CA ILE A 7 17.29 17.82 -0.81
C ILE A 7 17.80 16.53 -0.19
N HIS A 8 16.95 15.88 0.60
CA HIS A 8 17.24 14.56 1.15
C HIS A 8 16.83 13.52 0.12
N PHE A 9 17.68 13.32 -0.88
CA PHE A 9 17.53 12.20 -1.80
C PHE A 9 18.41 11.04 -1.30
N LEU A 10 17.81 9.89 -1.13
CA LEU A 10 18.43 8.56 -1.05
C LEU A 10 19.69 8.47 -0.18
N LEU A 11 19.59 8.82 1.09
CA LEU A 11 20.53 8.34 2.10
C LEU A 11 20.10 6.90 2.44
N LEU A 12 20.12 6.07 1.39
CA LEU A 12 19.49 4.75 1.39
C LEU A 12 20.37 3.67 1.98
N ILE A 13 21.53 3.93 2.50
CA ILE A 13 22.38 2.82 2.92
C ILE A 13 23.17 3.23 4.15
N LEU A 14 22.48 3.29 5.24
CA LEU A 14 22.96 2.93 6.57
C LEU A 14 21.74 2.36 7.30
N VAL A 15 21.33 1.20 6.85
CA VAL A 15 20.32 0.42 7.54
C VAL A 15 20.98 -0.11 8.82
N LEU A 16 20.86 0.63 9.88
CA LEU A 16 20.67 0.00 11.17
C LEU A 16 19.30 -0.67 11.03
N PHE A 17 19.25 -2.00 10.98
CA PHE A 17 18.03 -2.80 10.89
C PHE A 17 17.04 -2.33 11.95
N SER A 18 16.25 -1.37 11.62
CA SER A 18 15.08 -0.96 12.36
C SER A 18 13.90 -1.53 11.61
N CYS A 19 13.44 -2.68 12.03
CA CYS A 19 12.29 -3.34 11.49
C CYS A 19 11.06 -2.69 12.12
N VAL A 20 10.24 -2.00 11.34
CA VAL A 20 8.95 -1.50 11.81
C VAL A 20 7.92 -2.61 11.72
N GLU A 21 7.19 -2.82 12.80
CA GLU A 21 6.05 -3.72 12.83
C GLU A 21 4.75 -2.91 12.80
N HIS A 22 3.99 -3.06 11.71
CA HIS A 22 2.67 -2.48 11.56
C HIS A 22 1.59 -3.50 11.90
N ARG A 23 0.76 -3.19 12.89
CA ARG A 23 -0.38 -4.02 13.28
C ARG A 23 -1.67 -3.28 12.99
N ILE A 24 -2.49 -3.86 12.13
CA ILE A 24 -3.80 -3.31 11.78
C ILE A 24 -4.85 -4.26 12.36
N PHE A 25 -5.73 -3.73 13.20
CA PHE A 25 -6.89 -4.45 13.71
C PHE A 25 -8.17 -3.82 13.20
N ILE A 26 -9.04 -4.65 12.60
CA ILE A 26 -10.33 -4.23 12.06
C ILE A 26 -11.40 -5.13 12.64
N GLN A 27 -12.43 -4.54 13.26
CA GLN A 27 -13.57 -5.28 13.77
C GLN A 27 -14.86 -4.79 13.09
N LEU A 28 -15.50 -5.69 12.36
CA LEU A 28 -16.80 -5.43 11.76
C LEU A 28 -17.92 -5.78 12.72
N HIS A 29 -18.84 -4.82 12.94
CA HIS A 29 -20.03 -5.05 13.77
C HIS A 29 -21.26 -5.33 12.90
N PRO A 30 -22.20 -6.17 13.39
CA PRO A 30 -23.44 -6.49 12.66
C PRO A 30 -24.34 -5.30 12.39
N ASP A 31 -24.26 -4.25 13.22
CA ASP A 31 -25.04 -3.01 13.12
C ASP A 31 -24.54 -2.04 12.03
N GLY A 32 -23.40 -2.37 11.41
CA GLY A 32 -22.85 -1.57 10.37
C GLY A 32 -21.67 -0.69 10.80
N GLN A 33 -21.24 -0.71 12.04
CA GLN A 33 -20.05 -0.02 12.48
C GLN A 33 -18.80 -0.83 12.17
N THR A 34 -17.66 -0.17 11.99
CA THR A 34 -16.34 -0.81 11.88
C THR A 34 -15.37 -0.07 12.79
N TYR A 35 -14.77 -0.80 13.70
CA TYR A 35 -13.67 -0.29 14.51
C TYR A 35 -12.34 -0.57 13.81
N PHE A 36 -11.46 0.43 13.82
CA PHE A 36 -10.11 0.35 13.30
C PHE A 36 -9.11 0.70 14.38
N LYS A 37 -8.00 -0.02 14.40
CA LYS A 37 -6.83 0.32 15.18
C LYS A 37 -5.58 0.03 14.36
N PHE A 38 -4.75 1.03 14.18
CA PHE A 38 -3.45 0.96 13.54
C PHE A 38 -2.38 1.17 14.60
N GLU A 39 -1.39 0.32 14.61
CA GLU A 39 -0.24 0.40 15.51
C GLU A 39 1.04 0.25 14.67
N SER A 40 1.97 1.19 14.79
CA SER A 40 3.32 1.09 14.24
C SER A 40 4.32 1.12 15.38
N ARG A 41 5.22 0.15 15.40
CA ARG A 41 6.27 0.01 16.40
C ARG A 41 7.62 -0.08 15.74
N GLY A 42 8.53 0.83 16.08
CA GLY A 42 9.89 0.90 15.55
C GLY A 42 10.62 2.12 16.08
N ASP A 43 11.72 2.50 15.46
CA ASP A 43 12.37 3.75 15.81
C ASP A 43 11.63 4.97 15.20
N SER A 44 11.96 6.17 15.68
CA SER A 44 11.27 7.38 15.27
C SER A 44 11.59 7.81 13.83
N THR A 45 12.69 7.37 13.25
CA THR A 45 13.07 7.70 11.87
C THR A 45 12.23 6.93 10.88
N ASP A 46 11.94 5.66 11.17
CA ASP A 46 11.19 4.78 10.30
C ASP A 46 9.67 4.95 10.48
N ILE A 47 9.16 5.06 11.73
CA ILE A 47 7.71 5.24 11.95
C ILE A 47 7.16 6.51 11.30
N PHE A 48 7.99 7.56 11.14
CA PHE A 48 7.55 8.87 10.63
C PHE A 48 8.13 9.22 9.27
N ASP A 49 8.68 8.28 8.52
CA ASP A 49 9.25 8.51 7.18
C ASP A 49 8.21 8.64 6.05
N GLN A 50 6.92 8.39 6.35
CA GLN A 50 5.76 8.53 5.49
C GLN A 50 5.59 7.42 4.44
N ASP A 51 6.27 6.30 4.54
CA ASP A 51 6.07 5.16 3.66
C ASP A 51 4.77 4.39 3.97
N PHE A 52 4.39 4.30 5.25
CA PHE A 52 3.09 3.85 5.73
C PHE A 52 2.45 4.87 6.68
N VAL A 53 1.41 5.55 6.22
CA VAL A 53 0.73 6.60 6.97
C VAL A 53 -0.57 6.09 7.60
N HIS A 54 -0.71 6.31 8.91
CA HIS A 54 -1.97 6.05 9.60
C HIS A 54 -3.06 7.03 9.16
N PRO A 55 -4.33 6.62 9.15
CA PRO A 55 -5.44 7.53 8.88
C PRO A 55 -5.48 8.68 9.89
N HIS A 56 -5.49 9.93 9.42
CA HIS A 56 -5.45 11.10 10.30
C HIS A 56 -6.54 12.14 10.04
N ASN A 57 -7.31 12.00 8.97
CA ASN A 57 -8.29 13.01 8.53
C ASN A 57 -9.73 12.73 8.98
N PHE A 58 -9.95 11.82 9.93
CA PHE A 58 -11.28 11.50 10.42
C PHE A 58 -11.55 12.18 11.75
N PRO A 59 -12.68 12.93 11.90
CA PRO A 59 -12.95 13.78 13.07
C PRO A 59 -13.01 13.02 14.40
N ASP A 60 -13.41 11.75 14.37
CA ASP A 60 -13.62 10.91 15.56
C ASP A 60 -12.46 9.95 15.84
N TRP A 61 -11.33 10.11 15.13
CA TRP A 61 -10.19 9.22 15.30
C TRP A 61 -9.14 9.84 16.21
N VAL A 62 -8.57 9.03 17.09
CA VAL A 62 -7.59 9.42 18.09
C VAL A 62 -6.21 8.91 17.68
N ASN A 63 -5.26 9.84 17.67
CA ASN A 63 -3.84 9.54 17.45
C ASN A 63 -3.09 9.66 18.77
N ASN A 64 -2.25 8.69 19.09
CA ASN A 64 -1.41 8.69 20.28
C ASN A 64 -0.01 8.16 19.93
N SER A 65 1.03 8.82 20.40
CA SER A 65 2.41 8.34 20.28
C SER A 65 3.02 8.21 21.67
N LYS A 66 3.70 7.10 21.90
CA LYS A 66 4.34 6.81 23.17
C LYS A 66 5.75 6.24 22.92
N LEU A 67 6.74 6.81 23.61
CA LEU A 67 8.05 6.20 23.71
C LEU A 67 7.93 4.95 24.60
N LEU A 68 8.34 3.81 24.07
CA LEU A 68 8.45 2.57 24.85
C LEU A 68 9.77 2.61 25.59
N ASP A 69 9.69 2.48 26.93
CA ASP A 69 10.85 2.48 27.82
C ASP A 69 11.58 1.12 27.68
N ASP A 70 12.38 0.99 26.63
CA ASP A 70 13.21 -0.18 26.38
C ASP A 70 14.68 0.32 26.38
N ASP A 71 15.47 -0.13 27.33
CA ASP A 71 16.76 0.41 27.76
C ASP A 71 17.84 0.62 26.68
N GLU A 72 17.60 0.30 25.40
CA GLU A 72 18.65 0.35 24.37
C GLU A 72 18.27 0.96 23.01
N LYS A 73 16.98 1.29 22.74
CA LYS A 73 16.59 1.87 21.44
C LYS A 73 15.44 2.87 21.62
N ASN A 74 15.48 3.98 20.90
CA ASN A 74 14.38 4.94 20.71
C ASN A 74 13.15 4.26 20.06
N ASN A 75 12.55 3.29 20.77
CA ASN A 75 11.47 2.48 20.27
C ASN A 75 10.15 3.18 20.58
N TRP A 76 9.44 3.59 19.54
CA TRP A 76 8.17 4.28 19.64
C TRP A 76 7.01 3.34 19.33
N LEU A 77 5.87 3.64 19.91
CA LEU A 77 4.57 3.08 19.53
C LEU A 77 3.68 4.23 19.07
N PHE A 78 3.29 4.21 17.81
CA PHE A 78 2.29 5.12 17.25
C PHE A 78 0.99 4.38 17.05
N VAL A 79 -0.10 4.90 17.61
CA VAL A 79 -1.44 4.28 17.58
C VAL A 79 -2.45 5.27 17.03
N THR A 80 -3.25 4.79 16.07
CA THR A 80 -4.43 5.51 15.56
C THR A 80 -5.62 4.60 15.69
N GLU A 81 -6.69 5.06 16.31
CA GLU A 81 -7.90 4.26 16.44
C GLU A 81 -9.17 5.10 16.25
N GLY A 82 -10.23 4.45 15.75
CA GLY A 82 -11.50 5.11 15.52
C GLY A 82 -12.60 4.17 15.05
N ILE A 83 -13.82 4.69 15.02
CA ILE A 83 -15.00 3.98 14.55
C ILE A 83 -15.51 4.65 13.28
N HIS A 84 -15.66 3.85 12.22
CA HIS A 84 -16.32 4.26 10.99
C HIS A 84 -17.72 3.68 10.92
N ARG A 85 -18.71 4.53 10.62
CA ARG A 85 -20.14 4.16 10.65
C ARG A 85 -20.78 4.10 9.28
N ASP A 86 -20.04 4.51 8.25
CA ASP A 86 -20.55 4.52 6.88
C ASP A 86 -20.21 3.23 6.15
N SER A 87 -20.99 2.89 5.12
CA SER A 87 -20.71 1.80 4.18
C SER A 87 -19.85 2.25 2.99
N ALA A 88 -19.44 3.51 2.96
CA ALA A 88 -18.59 4.05 1.90
C ALA A 88 -17.22 3.35 1.88
N ILE A 89 -16.62 3.31 0.71
CA ILE A 89 -15.23 2.87 0.56
C ILE A 89 -14.32 3.93 1.17
N LEU A 90 -13.47 3.50 2.09
CA LEU A 90 -12.44 4.34 2.67
C LEU A 90 -11.15 4.18 1.86
N PHE A 91 -10.54 5.30 1.48
CA PHE A 91 -9.24 5.35 0.81
C PHE A 91 -8.20 5.94 1.75
N PHE A 92 -7.05 5.30 1.82
CA PHE A 92 -5.92 5.68 2.66
C PHE A 92 -4.61 5.46 1.91
N PRO A 93 -3.59 6.29 2.10
CA PRO A 93 -3.63 7.73 2.28
C PRO A 93 -4.01 8.44 0.96
N ASP A 94 -4.10 9.77 0.99
CA ASP A 94 -4.42 10.59 -0.19
C ASP A 94 -3.20 10.93 -1.07
N ASP A 95 -1.98 10.62 -0.62
CA ASP A 95 -0.77 10.88 -1.37
C ASP A 95 -0.32 9.65 -2.20
N GLU A 96 0.51 9.90 -3.22
CA GLU A 96 1.02 8.85 -4.11
C GLU A 96 2.30 8.17 -3.57
N ILE A 97 2.92 8.71 -2.53
CA ILE A 97 4.22 8.28 -2.00
C ILE A 97 4.03 7.15 -1.00
N SER A 98 3.12 7.34 -0.06
CA SER A 98 2.82 6.36 0.98
C SER A 98 2.15 5.10 0.42
N LEU A 99 2.13 4.02 1.20
CA LEU A 99 1.42 2.81 0.84
C LEU A 99 -0.09 3.07 0.82
N GLY A 100 -0.65 3.21 -0.39
CA GLY A 100 -2.09 3.41 -0.57
C GLY A 100 -2.88 2.13 -0.33
N TYR A 101 -3.98 2.24 0.41
CA TYR A 101 -4.90 1.13 0.62
C TYR A 101 -6.35 1.61 0.70
N SER A 102 -7.28 0.72 0.39
CA SER A 102 -8.71 1.02 0.51
C SER A 102 -9.44 -0.10 1.22
N PHE A 103 -10.41 0.28 2.03
CA PHE A 103 -11.26 -0.62 2.78
C PHE A 103 -12.68 -0.54 2.25
N SER A 104 -13.30 -1.69 2.06
CA SER A 104 -14.73 -1.77 1.77
C SER A 104 -15.37 -2.92 2.52
N ARG A 105 -16.63 -2.74 2.84
CA ARG A 105 -17.48 -3.76 3.45
C ARG A 105 -18.86 -3.73 2.85
N SER A 106 -19.55 -4.87 2.90
CA SER A 106 -20.97 -4.94 2.58
C SER A 106 -21.68 -5.91 3.49
N ALA A 107 -23.00 -5.74 3.64
CA ALA A 107 -23.86 -6.65 4.35
C ALA A 107 -25.10 -6.95 3.49
N THR A 108 -25.30 -8.19 3.10
CA THR A 108 -26.43 -8.64 2.29
C THR A 108 -27.37 -9.49 3.14
N LYS A 109 -28.60 -9.04 3.31
CA LYS A 109 -29.62 -9.76 4.09
C LYS A 109 -30.41 -10.68 3.16
N THR A 110 -30.47 -11.96 3.52
CA THR A 110 -31.36 -12.95 2.95
C THR A 110 -32.50 -13.26 3.93
N TRP A 111 -33.43 -14.17 3.57
CA TRP A 111 -34.50 -14.57 4.49
C TRP A 111 -33.98 -15.26 5.75
N PHE A 112 -32.92 -16.06 5.63
CA PHE A 112 -32.41 -16.91 6.71
C PHE A 112 -31.06 -16.48 7.25
N SER A 113 -30.38 -15.53 6.62
CA SER A 113 -29.03 -15.13 6.99
C SER A 113 -28.72 -13.67 6.64
N THR A 114 -27.67 -13.15 7.26
CA THR A 114 -26.99 -11.94 6.80
C THR A 114 -25.55 -12.31 6.46
N GLU A 115 -25.15 -12.06 5.24
CA GLU A 115 -23.78 -12.24 4.76
C GLU A 115 -23.02 -10.91 4.89
N TYR A 116 -21.81 -10.99 5.44
CA TYR A 116 -20.90 -9.84 5.57
C TYR A 116 -19.68 -10.09 4.70
N THR A 117 -19.27 -9.09 3.96
CA THR A 117 -18.05 -9.11 3.14
C THR A 117 -17.09 -8.06 3.63
N PHE A 118 -15.83 -8.42 3.73
CA PHE A 118 -14.68 -7.58 4.01
C PHE A 118 -13.74 -7.61 2.82
N LEU A 119 -13.22 -6.46 2.44
CA LEU A 119 -12.16 -6.31 1.45
C LEU A 119 -11.24 -5.17 1.86
N LEU A 120 -9.96 -5.47 1.99
CA LEU A 120 -8.87 -4.49 2.05
C LEU A 120 -8.02 -4.68 0.79
N ASP A 121 -7.91 -3.63 0.00
CA ASP A 121 -7.11 -3.57 -1.22
C ASP A 121 -5.88 -2.69 -0.95
N ILE A 122 -4.70 -3.27 -1.00
CA ILE A 122 -3.43 -2.57 -0.84
C ILE A 122 -2.79 -2.38 -2.21
N LYS A 123 -2.44 -1.14 -2.53
CA LYS A 123 -1.92 -0.75 -3.84
C LYS A 123 -0.52 -1.33 -4.06
N GLY A 124 -0.35 -2.12 -5.13
CA GLY A 124 0.96 -2.65 -5.53
C GLY A 124 1.90 -1.58 -6.04
N ARG A 125 3.19 -1.78 -5.84
CA ARG A 125 4.28 -0.84 -6.17
C ARG A 125 4.81 -0.97 -7.59
N LYS A 126 4.39 -1.98 -8.37
CA LYS A 126 4.81 -2.24 -9.77
C LYS A 126 6.33 -2.33 -9.97
N ILE A 127 7.06 -2.78 -8.95
CA ILE A 127 8.53 -2.85 -9.00
C ILE A 127 9.00 -3.87 -10.04
N LYS A 128 8.28 -4.97 -10.22
CA LYS A 128 8.62 -5.98 -11.23
C LYS A 128 8.59 -5.41 -12.64
N GLU A 129 7.62 -4.58 -12.95
CA GLU A 129 7.43 -3.99 -14.28
C GLU A 129 8.42 -2.84 -14.52
N ASP A 130 8.51 -1.92 -13.56
CA ASP A 130 9.28 -0.68 -13.72
C ASP A 130 10.77 -0.85 -13.44
N TYR A 131 11.11 -1.66 -12.42
CA TYR A 131 12.48 -1.81 -11.92
C TYR A 131 12.88 -3.29 -11.76
N PRO A 132 12.95 -4.10 -12.83
CA PRO A 132 13.12 -5.55 -12.73
C PRO A 132 14.41 -5.98 -12.00
N LYS A 133 15.51 -5.24 -12.11
CA LYS A 133 16.74 -5.55 -11.35
C LYS A 133 16.58 -5.29 -9.85
N LEU A 134 15.84 -4.24 -9.46
CA LEU A 134 15.53 -3.99 -8.06
C LEU A 134 14.59 -5.08 -7.52
N TYR A 135 13.61 -5.51 -8.32
CA TYR A 135 12.75 -6.64 -7.98
C TYR A 135 13.57 -7.91 -7.67
N GLU A 136 14.54 -8.24 -8.53
CA GLU A 136 15.45 -9.36 -8.30
C GLU A 136 16.30 -9.18 -7.05
N ALA A 137 16.78 -7.95 -6.79
CA ALA A 137 17.59 -7.63 -5.62
C ALA A 137 16.80 -7.81 -4.31
N ILE A 138 15.54 -7.35 -4.27
CA ILE A 138 14.67 -7.52 -3.10
C ILE A 138 14.37 -9.00 -2.86
N LEU A 139 13.98 -9.76 -3.88
CA LEU A 139 13.68 -11.20 -3.74
C LEU A 139 14.90 -12.04 -3.35
N SER A 140 16.11 -11.61 -3.69
CA SER A 140 17.35 -12.28 -3.30
C SER A 140 17.91 -11.78 -1.96
N GLU A 141 17.16 -10.96 -1.24
CA GLU A 141 17.57 -10.35 0.04
C GLU A 141 18.91 -9.61 -0.06
N ASN A 142 19.18 -9.00 -1.22
CA ASN A 142 20.44 -8.30 -1.49
C ASN A 142 20.23 -6.92 -2.18
N PRO A 143 19.33 -6.05 -1.66
CA PRO A 143 19.10 -4.73 -2.23
C PRO A 143 20.34 -3.83 -2.11
N ASP A 144 21.22 -4.07 -1.16
CA ASP A 144 22.44 -3.27 -0.89
C ASP A 144 23.53 -3.43 -1.95
N SER A 145 23.41 -4.41 -2.84
CA SER A 145 24.42 -4.68 -3.88
C SER A 145 24.51 -3.60 -4.96
N LEU A 146 23.59 -2.66 -4.99
CA LEU A 146 23.51 -1.50 -5.92
C LEU A 146 23.55 -1.83 -7.43
N TYR A 147 23.61 -3.09 -7.85
CA TYR A 147 23.66 -3.44 -9.28
C TYR A 147 22.39 -3.03 -10.05
N TRP A 148 21.29 -2.82 -9.34
CA TRP A 148 20.01 -2.36 -9.86
C TRP A 148 19.98 -0.83 -10.10
N LEU A 149 20.82 -0.07 -9.39
CA LEU A 149 20.79 1.40 -9.35
C LEU A 149 20.90 2.07 -10.74
N PRO A 150 21.82 1.67 -11.65
CA PRO A 150 21.88 2.24 -12.99
C PRO A 150 20.59 2.10 -13.79
N GLN A 151 19.90 0.98 -13.65
CA GLN A 151 18.60 0.79 -14.28
C GLN A 151 17.55 1.70 -13.66
N ALA A 152 17.47 1.76 -12.32
CA ALA A 152 16.52 2.62 -11.63
C ALA A 152 16.69 4.10 -12.01
N LEU A 153 17.90 4.62 -12.03
CA LEU A 153 18.17 6.00 -12.47
C LEU A 153 17.73 6.23 -13.92
N THR A 154 17.90 5.25 -14.79
CA THR A 154 17.44 5.36 -16.19
C THR A 154 15.91 5.43 -16.27
N VAL A 155 15.21 4.60 -15.51
CA VAL A 155 13.73 4.60 -15.44
C VAL A 155 13.20 5.88 -14.82
N LEU A 156 13.81 6.37 -13.75
CA LEU A 156 13.45 7.65 -13.13
C LEU A 156 13.58 8.81 -14.11
N MET A 157 14.65 8.83 -14.90
CA MET A 157 14.82 9.84 -15.95
C MET A 157 13.77 9.70 -17.05
N GLU A 158 13.46 8.49 -17.48
CA GLU A 158 12.42 8.22 -18.49
C GLU A 158 11.05 8.70 -18.00
N LYS A 159 10.68 8.40 -16.77
CA LYS A 159 9.43 8.87 -16.15
C LYS A 159 9.39 10.40 -16.07
N GLY A 160 10.44 11.04 -15.58
CA GLY A 160 10.51 12.50 -15.52
C GLY A 160 10.43 13.16 -16.90
N LEU A 161 11.05 12.58 -17.94
CA LEU A 161 10.92 13.05 -19.33
C LEU A 161 9.48 12.88 -19.86
N ASN A 162 8.82 11.80 -19.53
CA ASN A 162 7.43 11.56 -19.93
C ASN A 162 6.48 12.58 -19.28
N ASP A 163 6.67 12.90 -18.01
CA ASP A 163 5.86 13.91 -17.31
C ASP A 163 6.00 15.30 -17.97
N LEU A 164 7.22 15.68 -18.33
CA LEU A 164 7.47 16.94 -19.04
C LEU A 164 6.91 16.96 -20.47
N SER A 165 6.59 15.80 -21.04
CA SER A 165 6.15 15.66 -22.42
C SER A 165 4.63 15.56 -22.56
N GLN A 166 3.88 15.33 -21.47
CA GLN A 166 2.43 15.14 -21.51
C GLN A 166 1.70 16.32 -22.14
N ASP A 167 2.25 17.53 -22.04
CA ASP A 167 1.67 18.75 -22.62
C ASP A 167 2.00 18.96 -24.11
N SER A 168 2.89 18.15 -24.72
CA SER A 168 3.36 18.35 -26.10
C SER A 168 3.63 17.03 -26.84
N LEU A 169 2.56 16.39 -27.30
CA LEU A 169 2.61 15.15 -28.09
C LEU A 169 3.09 15.39 -29.55
N SER A 170 4.33 15.88 -29.76
CA SER A 170 4.91 15.88 -31.09
C SER A 170 5.82 14.67 -31.30
N ASN A 171 5.79 14.04 -32.48
CA ASN A 171 6.67 12.92 -32.83
C ASN A 171 8.16 13.26 -32.61
N ASN A 172 8.55 14.52 -32.80
CA ASN A 172 9.92 14.98 -32.60
C ASN A 172 10.33 14.93 -31.11
N GLN A 173 9.41 15.20 -30.19
CA GLN A 173 9.67 15.14 -28.75
C GLN A 173 9.91 13.71 -28.29
N SER A 174 9.14 12.76 -28.78
CA SER A 174 9.31 11.33 -28.47
C SER A 174 10.69 10.81 -28.92
N ILE A 175 11.15 11.19 -30.11
CA ILE A 175 12.47 10.81 -30.62
C ILE A 175 13.59 11.42 -29.76
N LEU A 176 13.42 12.68 -29.36
CA LEU A 176 14.40 13.36 -28.48
C LEU A 176 14.46 12.65 -27.12
N ASN A 177 13.31 12.38 -26.48
CA ASN A 177 13.26 11.68 -25.20
C ASN A 177 13.97 10.31 -25.28
N GLN A 178 13.70 9.53 -26.31
CA GLN A 178 14.37 8.24 -26.50
C GLN A 178 15.89 8.35 -26.63
N ARG A 179 16.38 9.39 -27.33
CA ARG A 179 17.81 9.68 -27.43
C ARG A 179 18.41 10.08 -26.09
N LEU A 180 17.70 10.89 -25.32
CA LEU A 180 18.11 11.30 -23.98
C LEU A 180 18.21 10.10 -23.03
N VAL A 181 17.20 9.24 -23.00
CA VAL A 181 17.18 8.01 -22.18
C VAL A 181 18.34 7.09 -22.56
N ASN A 182 18.59 6.85 -23.85
CA ASN A 182 19.69 6.01 -24.29
C ASN A 182 21.07 6.56 -23.93
N HIS A 183 21.25 7.87 -24.05
CA HIS A 183 22.49 8.53 -23.63
C HIS A 183 22.69 8.43 -22.12
N SER A 184 21.66 8.70 -21.34
CA SER A 184 21.68 8.64 -19.88
C SER A 184 21.97 7.24 -19.38
N ARG A 185 21.41 6.19 -20.00
CA ARG A 185 21.69 4.79 -19.67
C ARG A 185 23.18 4.48 -19.69
N ASN A 186 23.90 4.96 -20.70
CA ASN A 186 25.35 4.77 -20.80
C ASN A 186 26.13 5.53 -19.73
N SER A 187 25.63 6.67 -19.31
CA SER A 187 26.25 7.48 -18.25
C SER A 187 25.97 6.87 -16.86
N PHE A 188 24.74 6.45 -16.59
CA PHE A 188 24.36 5.80 -15.35
C PHE A 188 25.02 4.42 -15.16
N ALA A 189 25.31 3.69 -16.27
CA ALA A 189 26.01 2.40 -16.19
C ALA A 189 27.41 2.51 -15.53
N ARG A 190 27.97 3.71 -15.41
CA ARG A 190 29.25 3.96 -14.74
C ARG A 190 29.11 4.23 -13.24
N ILE A 191 27.89 4.40 -12.74
CA ILE A 191 27.60 4.62 -11.34
C ILE A 191 27.53 3.26 -10.67
N SER A 192 28.50 2.97 -9.83
CA SER A 192 28.63 1.66 -9.16
C SER A 192 28.88 1.77 -7.67
N THR A 193 29.07 2.99 -7.15
CA THR A 193 29.38 3.22 -5.74
C THR A 193 28.42 4.24 -5.11
N LEU A 194 28.29 4.16 -3.78
CA LEU A 194 27.55 5.15 -3.00
C LEU A 194 28.11 6.56 -3.14
N ASP A 195 29.43 6.68 -3.26
CA ASP A 195 30.08 7.97 -3.40
C ASP A 195 29.74 8.65 -4.74
N ASP A 196 29.59 7.87 -5.82
CA ASP A 196 29.12 8.38 -7.10
C ASP A 196 27.67 8.87 -6.99
N LEU A 197 26.83 8.11 -6.29
CA LEU A 197 25.45 8.50 -6.05
C LEU A 197 25.37 9.80 -5.23
N LYS A 198 26.11 9.91 -4.12
CA LYS A 198 26.17 11.13 -3.30
C LYS A 198 26.57 12.36 -4.11
N LYS A 199 27.60 12.25 -4.97
CA LYS A 199 28.05 13.34 -5.84
C LYS A 199 26.94 13.82 -6.78
N ILE A 200 26.17 12.88 -7.34
CA ILE A 200 25.03 13.19 -8.21
C ILE A 200 23.92 13.89 -7.41
N GLN A 201 23.67 13.45 -6.19
CA GLN A 201 22.65 14.03 -5.32
C GLN A 201 22.98 15.47 -4.90
N GLU A 202 24.21 15.69 -4.47
CA GLU A 202 24.67 17.01 -4.01
C GLU A 202 24.68 18.04 -5.14
N ASN A 203 24.98 17.61 -6.38
CA ASN A 203 25.15 18.48 -7.53
C ASN A 203 24.23 18.10 -8.70
N ARG A 204 23.02 17.67 -8.42
CA ARG A 204 22.06 17.07 -9.36
C ARG A 204 21.82 17.91 -10.61
N ILE A 205 21.54 19.21 -10.45
CA ILE A 205 21.25 20.08 -11.56
C ILE A 205 22.48 20.22 -12.47
N ASP A 206 23.66 20.33 -11.89
CA ASP A 206 24.90 20.47 -12.68
C ASP A 206 25.28 19.15 -13.35
N PHE A 207 25.05 18.02 -12.68
CA PHE A 207 25.16 16.70 -13.30
C PHE A 207 24.23 16.55 -14.52
N LEU A 208 22.95 16.93 -14.40
CA LEU A 208 22.00 16.90 -15.51
C LEU A 208 22.37 17.87 -16.61
N LYS A 209 22.90 19.06 -16.30
CA LYS A 209 23.41 20.00 -17.32
C LYS A 209 24.54 19.39 -18.15
N GLU A 210 25.53 18.78 -17.49
CA GLU A 210 26.64 18.12 -18.21
C GLU A 210 26.15 16.90 -19.01
N LEU A 211 25.25 16.08 -18.44
CA LEU A 211 24.65 14.94 -19.10
C LEU A 211 23.90 15.35 -20.39
N LEU A 212 23.18 16.46 -20.36
CA LEU A 212 22.32 16.93 -21.44
C LEU A 212 23.03 17.87 -22.43
N LYS A 213 24.23 18.29 -22.13
CA LYS A 213 25.04 19.23 -22.96
C LYS A 213 25.14 18.84 -24.44
N PRO A 214 25.29 17.56 -24.83
CA PRO A 214 25.36 17.16 -26.24
C PRO A 214 24.09 17.43 -27.06
N PHE A 215 22.96 17.69 -26.40
CA PHE A 215 21.65 17.83 -27.07
C PHE A 215 21.21 19.26 -27.32
N ASN A 216 21.99 20.24 -26.92
CA ASN A 216 21.71 21.68 -27.11
C ASN A 216 20.29 22.07 -26.62
N ILE A 217 19.95 21.64 -25.41
CA ILE A 217 18.63 21.83 -24.77
C ILE A 217 18.65 23.16 -23.99
N ASP A 218 17.45 23.74 -23.77
CA ASP A 218 17.26 24.95 -22.96
C ASP A 218 17.93 24.81 -21.57
N SER A 219 18.55 25.93 -21.14
CA SER A 219 19.28 25.99 -19.86
C SER A 219 18.44 25.71 -18.63
N GLU A 220 17.10 25.92 -18.67
CA GLU A 220 16.16 25.63 -17.58
C GLU A 220 15.66 24.18 -17.59
N PHE A 221 15.83 23.46 -18.69
CA PHE A 221 15.33 22.08 -18.82
C PHE A 221 15.93 21.12 -17.78
N PRO A 222 17.24 21.13 -17.46
CA PRO A 222 17.80 20.25 -16.42
C PRO A 222 17.14 20.45 -15.06
N ARG A 223 16.76 21.68 -14.72
CA ARG A 223 16.06 22.00 -13.48
C ARG A 223 14.64 21.44 -13.48
N LYS A 224 13.89 21.62 -14.58
CA LYS A 224 12.55 21.07 -14.74
C LYS A 224 12.57 19.53 -14.65
N LEU A 225 13.54 18.91 -15.32
CA LEU A 225 13.71 17.45 -15.28
C LEU A 225 14.05 16.96 -13.88
N ALA A 226 14.92 17.64 -13.14
CA ALA A 226 15.25 17.31 -11.77
C ALA A 226 14.00 17.29 -10.87
N LEU A 227 13.11 18.28 -11.03
CA LEU A 227 11.85 18.36 -10.29
C LEU A 227 10.87 17.26 -10.70
N ALA A 228 10.73 16.97 -12.01
CA ALA A 228 9.86 15.89 -12.48
C ALA A 228 10.32 14.51 -11.98
N MET A 229 11.63 14.28 -11.93
CA MET A 229 12.19 13.04 -11.38
C MET A 229 11.95 12.89 -9.87
N GLU A 230 11.89 13.99 -9.11
CA GLU A 230 11.84 13.97 -7.64
C GLU A 230 10.65 13.19 -7.09
N THR A 231 9.47 13.32 -7.71
CA THR A 231 8.26 12.59 -7.29
C THR A 231 8.45 11.08 -7.42
N HIS A 232 8.99 10.63 -8.56
CA HIS A 232 9.26 9.21 -8.81
C HIS A 232 10.35 8.65 -7.90
N GLU A 233 11.33 9.47 -7.54
CA GLU A 233 12.37 9.09 -6.59
C GLU A 233 11.84 8.92 -5.18
N LYS A 234 10.97 9.83 -4.73
CA LYS A 234 10.31 9.72 -3.43
C LYS A 234 9.47 8.44 -3.35
N LEU A 235 8.73 8.13 -4.41
CA LEU A 235 7.95 6.90 -4.49
C LEU A 235 8.84 5.65 -4.46
N LEU A 236 9.95 5.65 -5.20
CA LEU A 236 10.89 4.55 -5.20
C LEU A 236 11.55 4.40 -3.83
N LYS A 237 11.98 5.51 -3.21
CA LYS A 237 12.55 5.51 -1.87
C LYS A 237 11.58 4.93 -0.85
N SER A 238 10.35 5.46 -0.75
CA SER A 238 9.36 4.94 0.18
C SER A 238 9.04 3.46 -0.04
N THR A 239 9.17 2.98 -1.29
CA THR A 239 9.01 1.55 -1.58
C THR A 239 10.17 0.72 -1.05
N ILE A 240 11.40 1.24 -1.12
CA ILE A 240 12.57 0.53 -0.61
C ILE A 240 12.59 0.57 0.92
N ASP A 241 12.17 1.69 1.52
CA ASP A 241 12.04 1.83 2.98
C ASP A 241 11.07 0.79 3.57
N LEU A 242 9.99 0.41 2.85
CA LEU A 242 9.10 -0.70 3.22
C LEU A 242 9.75 -2.10 3.21
N ASN A 243 11.00 -2.26 2.74
CA ASN A 243 11.60 -3.59 2.64
C ASN A 243 11.82 -4.27 4.01
N ASP A 244 12.06 -3.49 5.03
CA ASP A 244 12.29 -3.99 6.38
C ASP A 244 11.01 -3.99 7.23
N ASP A 245 9.87 -3.56 6.66
CA ASP A 245 8.60 -3.50 7.34
C ASP A 245 7.85 -4.81 7.31
N SER A 246 7.15 -5.08 8.41
CA SER A 246 6.26 -6.22 8.55
C SER A 246 4.84 -5.78 8.88
N PHE A 247 3.86 -6.34 8.18
CA PHE A 247 2.46 -6.04 8.37
C PHE A 247 1.70 -7.23 8.93
N ILE A 248 0.96 -7.01 10.00
CA ILE A 248 0.05 -7.99 10.61
C ILE A 248 -1.36 -7.40 10.62
N LEU A 249 -2.21 -7.88 9.73
CA LEU A 249 -3.63 -7.53 9.73
C LEU A 249 -4.42 -8.58 10.51
N LYS A 250 -5.23 -8.13 11.46
CA LYS A 250 -6.18 -8.96 12.20
C LYS A 250 -7.59 -8.44 11.96
N VAL A 251 -8.47 -9.31 11.50
CA VAL A 251 -9.87 -8.96 11.24
C VAL A 251 -10.80 -9.84 12.04
N LEU A 252 -11.71 -9.21 12.78
CA LEU A 252 -12.80 -9.88 13.48
C LEU A 252 -14.09 -9.68 12.68
N MET A 253 -14.63 -10.78 12.15
CA MET A 253 -15.84 -10.78 11.35
C MET A 253 -17.07 -11.11 12.20
N PRO A 254 -18.26 -10.56 11.90
CA PRO A 254 -19.49 -10.96 12.57
C PRO A 254 -19.97 -12.33 12.09
N GLY A 255 -20.26 -13.25 13.01
CA GLY A 255 -20.77 -14.58 12.70
C GLY A 255 -19.70 -15.57 12.26
N GLN A 256 -20.09 -16.60 11.50
CA GLN A 256 -19.20 -17.67 11.07
C GLN A 256 -18.53 -17.30 9.74
N THR A 257 -17.21 -17.33 9.68
CA THR A 257 -16.44 -17.16 8.44
C THR A 257 -16.65 -18.36 7.51
N VAL A 258 -16.97 -18.07 6.24
CA VAL A 258 -17.23 -19.10 5.20
C VAL A 258 -16.21 -19.08 4.07
N VAL A 259 -15.64 -17.91 3.77
CA VAL A 259 -14.60 -17.75 2.75
C VAL A 259 -13.60 -16.72 3.24
N THR A 260 -12.31 -17.01 3.08
CA THR A 260 -11.24 -16.05 3.33
C THR A 260 -9.96 -16.49 2.62
N ASN A 261 -9.09 -15.53 2.32
CA ASN A 261 -7.69 -15.77 1.92
C ASN A 261 -6.72 -15.46 3.07
N ALA A 262 -7.18 -15.43 4.32
CA ALA A 262 -6.31 -15.24 5.48
C ALA A 262 -5.24 -16.34 5.56
N THR A 263 -4.04 -15.93 5.97
CA THR A 263 -2.91 -16.87 6.16
C THR A 263 -3.12 -17.77 7.38
N GLU A 264 -3.79 -17.24 8.40
CA GLU A 264 -4.12 -17.96 9.63
C GLU A 264 -5.53 -17.61 10.09
N THR A 265 -6.21 -18.58 10.72
CA THR A 265 -7.51 -18.36 11.35
C THR A 265 -7.43 -18.84 12.79
N ASN A 266 -7.68 -17.97 13.74
CA ASN A 266 -7.68 -18.30 15.16
C ASN A 266 -9.03 -17.97 15.78
N VAL A 267 -9.83 -18.99 16.05
CA VAL A 267 -11.23 -18.91 16.53
C VAL A 267 -12.07 -18.02 15.62
N ASP A 268 -12.26 -16.73 15.98
CA ASP A 268 -13.07 -15.76 15.23
C ASP A 268 -12.21 -14.66 14.55
N THR A 269 -10.88 -14.76 14.67
CA THR A 269 -9.96 -13.76 14.15
C THR A 269 -9.23 -14.29 12.91
N LEU A 270 -9.32 -13.56 11.83
CA LEU A 270 -8.58 -13.80 10.59
C LEU A 270 -7.29 -13.00 10.63
N ILE A 271 -6.18 -13.63 10.25
CA ILE A 271 -4.85 -13.02 10.32
C ILE A 271 -4.17 -13.13 8.96
N TRP A 272 -3.66 -12.01 8.48
CA TRP A 272 -2.75 -11.92 7.34
C TRP A 272 -1.42 -11.37 7.82
N LYS A 273 -0.34 -11.97 7.32
CA LYS A 273 1.03 -11.49 7.52
C LYS A 273 1.64 -11.29 6.15
N PHE A 274 2.17 -10.11 5.89
CA PHE A 274 2.78 -9.77 4.61
C PHE A 274 3.87 -8.71 4.80
N GLY A 275 4.72 -8.54 3.81
CA GLY A 275 5.75 -7.53 3.71
C GLY A 275 5.76 -6.94 2.30
N LEU A 276 6.84 -6.23 1.95
CA LEU A 276 7.02 -5.65 0.64
C LEU A 276 6.95 -6.69 -0.49
N ASP A 277 7.41 -7.91 -0.26
CA ASP A 277 7.39 -9.01 -1.22
C ASP A 277 5.99 -9.25 -1.84
N SER A 278 4.94 -9.11 -1.03
CA SER A 278 3.54 -9.24 -1.46
C SER A 278 3.05 -8.04 -2.29
N LEU A 279 3.76 -6.91 -2.27
CA LEU A 279 3.37 -5.63 -2.86
C LEU A 279 4.18 -5.27 -4.12
N LEU A 280 5.18 -6.06 -4.49
CA LEU A 280 6.13 -5.75 -5.57
C LEU A 280 5.52 -5.71 -6.98
N THR A 281 4.38 -6.35 -7.19
CA THR A 281 3.76 -6.49 -8.52
C THR A 281 2.44 -5.75 -8.60
N GLN A 282 1.36 -6.44 -8.29
CA GLN A 282 -0.02 -5.97 -8.39
C GLN A 282 -0.60 -5.67 -7.02
N HIS A 283 -1.83 -5.17 -6.99
CA HIS A 283 -2.58 -4.96 -5.76
C HIS A 283 -2.67 -6.24 -4.93
N TYR A 284 -2.55 -6.10 -3.63
CA TYR A 284 -2.70 -7.20 -2.68
C TYR A 284 -4.06 -7.12 -2.02
N PHE A 285 -4.91 -8.12 -2.31
CA PHE A 285 -6.28 -8.18 -1.81
C PHE A 285 -6.39 -9.10 -0.61
N LEU A 286 -6.91 -8.58 0.49
CA LEU A 286 -7.24 -9.32 1.69
C LEU A 286 -8.76 -9.34 1.84
N ASN A 287 -9.36 -10.52 1.80
CA ASN A 287 -10.80 -10.64 1.74
C ASN A 287 -11.34 -11.73 2.66
N ALA A 288 -12.57 -11.50 3.13
CA ALA A 288 -13.30 -12.48 3.91
C ALA A 288 -14.81 -12.34 3.72
N LYS A 289 -15.51 -13.45 3.87
CA LYS A 289 -16.97 -13.54 3.96
C LYS A 289 -17.35 -14.28 5.22
N SER A 290 -18.36 -13.75 5.92
CA SER A 290 -18.97 -14.41 7.07
C SER A 290 -20.49 -14.37 7.01
N VAL A 291 -21.14 -15.23 7.78
CA VAL A 291 -22.58 -15.38 7.78
C VAL A 291 -23.12 -15.46 9.19
N ILE A 292 -24.16 -14.70 9.49
CA ILE A 292 -25.00 -14.85 10.66
C ILE A 292 -26.33 -15.47 10.23
N TYR A 293 -26.68 -16.66 10.74
CA TYR A 293 -27.94 -17.33 10.48
C TYR A 293 -29.05 -16.83 11.41
N THR A 294 -30.21 -16.50 10.85
CA THR A 294 -31.38 -16.04 11.60
C THR A 294 -32.24 -17.26 11.99
N THR A 295 -31.85 -17.92 13.07
CA THR A 295 -32.50 -19.17 13.56
C THR A 295 -33.99 -18.99 13.84
N GLU A 296 -34.42 -17.85 14.38
CA GLU A 296 -35.83 -17.58 14.63
C GLU A 296 -36.71 -17.59 13.35
N ARG A 297 -36.21 -16.99 12.28
CA ARG A 297 -36.94 -16.98 10.99
C ARG A 297 -36.98 -18.36 10.37
N PHE A 298 -35.91 -19.13 10.50
CA PHE A 298 -35.88 -20.53 10.07
C PHE A 298 -36.92 -21.36 10.79
N GLN A 299 -37.00 -21.26 12.12
CA GLN A 299 -37.99 -21.94 12.94
C GLN A 299 -39.44 -21.55 12.58
N LYS A 300 -39.72 -20.25 12.45
CA LYS A 300 -41.04 -19.76 12.04
C LYS A 300 -41.45 -20.27 10.63
N THR A 301 -40.50 -20.31 9.70
CA THR A 301 -40.74 -20.83 8.36
C THR A 301 -41.01 -22.33 8.39
N LEU A 302 -40.24 -23.10 9.18
CA LEU A 302 -40.43 -24.53 9.33
C LEU A 302 -41.82 -24.85 9.89
N ILE A 303 -42.24 -24.12 10.94
CA ILE A 303 -43.58 -24.25 11.54
C ILE A 303 -44.67 -23.92 10.49
N SER A 304 -44.52 -22.83 9.74
CA SER A 304 -45.49 -22.41 8.73
C SER A 304 -45.61 -23.44 7.60
N VAL A 305 -44.50 -23.99 7.13
CA VAL A 305 -44.47 -25.09 6.13
C VAL A 305 -45.11 -26.35 6.68
N GLY A 306 -44.84 -26.70 7.94
CA GLY A 306 -45.46 -27.82 8.61
C GLY A 306 -47.01 -27.72 8.71
N ILE A 307 -47.52 -26.53 9.10
CA ILE A 307 -48.96 -26.23 9.14
C ILE A 307 -49.57 -26.33 7.74
N LEU A 308 -48.91 -25.75 6.73
CA LEU A 308 -49.41 -25.84 5.35
C LEU A 308 -49.45 -27.26 4.84
N PHE A 309 -48.46 -28.09 5.16
CA PHE A 309 -48.40 -29.48 4.79
C PHE A 309 -49.54 -30.27 5.46
N LEU A 310 -49.80 -30.07 6.75
CA LEU A 310 -50.91 -30.70 7.45
C LEU A 310 -52.27 -30.30 6.86
N PHE A 311 -52.41 -29.02 6.50
CA PHE A 311 -53.65 -28.53 5.84
C PHE A 311 -53.88 -29.18 4.46
N LEU A 312 -52.81 -29.28 3.64
CA LEU A 312 -52.90 -29.97 2.35
C LEU A 312 -53.19 -31.47 2.48
N MET A 313 -52.61 -32.16 3.47
CA MET A 313 -52.91 -33.54 3.78
C MET A 313 -54.38 -33.71 4.21
N GLY A 314 -54.94 -32.82 5.03
CA GLY A 314 -56.34 -32.80 5.42
C GLY A 314 -57.29 -32.68 4.23
N ILE A 315 -56.98 -31.80 3.25
CA ILE A 315 -57.77 -31.67 2.03
C ILE A 315 -57.73 -32.94 1.18
N LEU A 316 -56.54 -33.57 1.06
CA LEU A 316 -56.38 -34.80 0.28
C LEU A 316 -57.15 -35.97 0.90
N ILE A 317 -57.15 -36.10 2.22
CA ILE A 317 -57.91 -37.13 2.94
C ILE A 317 -59.42 -36.89 2.75
N LYS A 318 -59.90 -35.62 2.88
CA LYS A 318 -61.30 -35.27 2.67
C LYS A 318 -61.80 -35.52 1.22
N ARG A 319 -60.93 -35.49 0.23
CA ARG A 319 -61.25 -35.78 -1.16
C ARG A 319 -61.29 -37.28 -1.48
N ARG A 320 -60.71 -38.12 -0.62
CA ARG A 320 -60.70 -39.59 -0.77
C ARG A 320 -61.81 -40.29 0.02
N LEU A 321 -62.41 -39.62 0.99
CA LEU A 321 -63.62 -40.02 1.70
C LEU A 321 -64.86 -39.45 0.96
#